data_34479d50a6a5b96ce2dcbb5474590925
#
_entry.id   34479d50a6a5b96ce2dcbb5474590925
#
_cell.length_a   1.000
_cell.length_b   1.000
_cell.length_c   1.000
_cell.angle_alpha   90.00
_cell.angle_beta   90.00
_cell.angle_gamma   90.00
#
_symmetry.space_group_name_H-M   'P 1'
#
loop_
_entity.id
_entity.type
_entity.pdbx_description
1 polymer ?
#
loop_
_entity_poly.entity_id
_entity_poly.type
_entity_poly.pdbx_seq_one_letter_code
_entity_poly.pdbx_strand_id
1 'polypeptide(L)'
;GLFMAGDASRWDKAALMPHYNAVSMPAFSKGVARHISQCVLSRRFQLYDYGSVERNRRAYGRARPPDVGSSYWRVDVPVDLVAGTNDGIIAPENVREHLHRFKSQGVDVSYREFDRFGHVDFTFAPSDALIRHIFSCLLK
;
A
#
# COMPACT_ATOMS: atom_id res chain seq x y z
N GLY A 1 -1.83 -5.07 -18.25
CA GLY A 1 -2.63 -3.85 -18.15
C GLY A 1 -3.74 -3.81 -17.11
N LEU A 2 -4.19 -4.95 -16.56
CA LEU A 2 -5.40 -4.97 -15.68
C LEU A 2 -5.17 -4.27 -14.32
N PHE A 3 -3.95 -4.33 -13.78
CA PHE A 3 -3.61 -3.73 -12.48
C PHE A 3 -3.31 -2.23 -12.54
N MET A 4 -3.19 -1.67 -13.74
CA MET A 4 -2.94 -0.25 -13.94
C MET A 4 -4.18 0.51 -14.42
N ALA A 5 -5.32 -0.17 -14.51
CA ALA A 5 -6.59 0.45 -14.89
C ALA A 5 -7.04 1.40 -13.76
N GLY A 6 -7.14 2.68 -14.06
CA GLY A 6 -7.51 3.72 -13.11
C GLY A 6 -6.34 4.51 -12.52
N ASP A 7 -5.10 4.05 -12.71
CA ASP A 7 -3.92 4.82 -12.32
C ASP A 7 -3.57 5.89 -13.37
N ALA A 8 -3.43 7.13 -12.95
CA ALA A 8 -3.12 8.28 -13.80
C ALA A 8 -1.74 8.86 -13.46
N SER A 9 -0.72 8.02 -13.50
CA SER A 9 0.66 8.41 -13.26
C SER A 9 1.16 9.45 -14.25
N ARG A 10 1.98 10.37 -13.76
CA ARG A 10 2.54 11.51 -14.52
C ARG A 10 3.84 11.19 -15.25
N TRP A 11 4.48 10.07 -14.92
CA TRP A 11 5.75 9.71 -15.56
C TRP A 11 5.57 9.52 -17.07
N ASP A 12 6.58 9.90 -17.82
CA ASP A 12 6.55 9.81 -19.29
C ASP A 12 6.66 8.35 -19.72
N LYS A 13 5.50 7.76 -19.98
CA LYS A 13 5.39 6.38 -20.45
C LYS A 13 6.11 6.16 -21.79
N ALA A 14 6.17 7.17 -22.64
CA ALA A 14 6.81 7.04 -23.94
C ALA A 14 8.34 6.92 -23.82
N ALA A 15 8.95 7.63 -22.87
CA ALA A 15 10.40 7.59 -22.67
C ALA A 15 10.86 6.32 -21.96
N LEU A 16 10.07 5.80 -21.00
CA LEU A 16 10.47 4.70 -20.13
C LEU A 16 9.92 3.34 -20.56
N MET A 17 8.83 3.30 -21.32
CA MET A 17 8.19 2.04 -21.77
C MET A 17 9.14 1.05 -22.48
N PRO A 18 10.11 1.46 -23.31
CA PRO A 18 11.03 0.51 -23.95
C PRO A 18 11.86 -0.31 -22.95
N HIS A 19 12.05 0.18 -21.75
CA HIS A 19 12.81 -0.51 -20.69
C HIS A 19 11.93 -1.49 -19.86
N TYR A 20 10.61 -1.43 -20.03
CA TYR A 20 9.66 -2.28 -19.30
C TYR A 20 9.02 -3.28 -20.26
N ASN A 21 9.43 -4.52 -20.16
CA ASN A 21 8.86 -5.63 -20.92
C ASN A 21 8.36 -6.72 -19.96
N ALA A 22 7.62 -7.71 -20.50
CA ALA A 22 7.04 -8.79 -19.70
C ALA A 22 8.09 -9.64 -18.97
N VAL A 23 9.35 -9.63 -19.43
CA VAL A 23 10.45 -10.41 -18.83
C VAL A 23 11.08 -9.65 -17.65
N SER A 24 11.11 -8.33 -17.71
CA SER A 24 11.66 -7.49 -16.63
C SER A 24 10.65 -7.19 -15.51
N MET A 25 9.37 -7.47 -15.70
CA MET A 25 8.38 -7.33 -14.64
C MET A 25 8.46 -8.49 -13.66
N PRO A 26 8.55 -8.23 -12.34
CA PRO A 26 8.57 -9.29 -11.36
C PRO A 26 7.31 -10.14 -11.43
N ALA A 27 7.46 -11.44 -11.26
CA ALA A 27 6.34 -12.36 -11.23
C ALA A 27 5.42 -12.07 -10.04
N PHE A 28 4.12 -11.98 -10.30
CA PHE A 28 3.13 -11.74 -9.26
C PHE A 28 2.60 -13.09 -8.73
N SER A 29 2.77 -13.33 -7.44
CA SER A 29 2.32 -14.58 -6.82
C SER A 29 0.79 -14.70 -6.84
N LYS A 30 0.26 -15.86 -7.24
CA LYS A 30 -1.17 -16.19 -7.15
C LYS A 30 -1.70 -16.06 -5.70
N GLY A 31 -0.86 -16.39 -4.71
CA GLY A 31 -1.19 -16.24 -3.29
C GLY A 31 -1.39 -14.78 -2.89
N VAL A 32 -0.52 -13.88 -3.35
CA VAL A 32 -0.66 -12.44 -3.12
C VAL A 32 -1.92 -11.89 -3.79
N ALA A 33 -2.18 -12.26 -5.06
CA ALA A 33 -3.39 -11.84 -5.75
C ALA A 33 -4.65 -12.24 -4.99
N ARG A 34 -4.70 -13.48 -4.52
CA ARG A 34 -5.81 -14.00 -3.72
C ARG A 34 -5.97 -13.26 -2.40
N HIS A 35 -4.87 -12.96 -1.70
CA HIS A 35 -4.92 -12.21 -0.45
C HIS A 35 -5.44 -10.79 -0.64
N ILE A 36 -4.96 -10.08 -1.67
CA ILE A 36 -5.48 -8.75 -2.02
C ILE A 36 -6.99 -8.83 -2.29
N SER A 37 -7.43 -9.81 -3.08
CA SER A 37 -8.86 -10.01 -3.35
C SER A 37 -9.66 -10.26 -2.07
N GLN A 38 -9.14 -11.03 -1.13
CA GLN A 38 -9.78 -11.24 0.18
C GLN A 38 -9.92 -9.94 0.97
N CYS A 39 -8.87 -9.10 1.01
CA CYS A 39 -8.91 -7.80 1.70
C CYS A 39 -9.93 -6.86 1.05
N VAL A 40 -9.96 -6.78 -0.28
CA VAL A 40 -10.93 -5.96 -1.02
C VAL A 40 -12.37 -6.41 -0.77
N LEU A 41 -12.66 -7.70 -0.91
CA LEU A 41 -14.01 -8.24 -0.74
C LEU A 41 -14.50 -8.16 0.72
N SER A 42 -13.62 -8.38 1.68
CA SER A 42 -13.97 -8.31 3.11
C SER A 42 -13.96 -6.89 3.65
N ARG A 43 -13.39 -5.91 2.91
CA ARG A 43 -13.10 -4.54 3.37
C ARG A 43 -12.31 -4.51 4.68
N ARG A 44 -11.41 -5.48 4.87
CA ARG A 44 -10.61 -5.62 6.09
C ARG A 44 -9.14 -5.77 5.73
N PHE A 45 -8.28 -5.06 6.43
CA PHE A 45 -6.85 -5.26 6.38
C PHE A 45 -6.45 -6.36 7.36
N GLN A 46 -6.48 -7.58 6.87
CA GLN A 46 -6.31 -8.80 7.67
C GLN A 46 -5.27 -9.74 7.06
N LEU A 47 -4.78 -10.67 7.86
CA LEU A 47 -3.95 -11.77 7.37
C LEU A 47 -4.74 -12.68 6.42
N TYR A 48 -4.03 -13.55 5.69
CA TYR A 48 -4.62 -14.43 4.69
C TYR A 48 -5.68 -15.35 5.28
N ASP A 49 -6.86 -15.41 4.67
CA ASP A 49 -7.90 -16.36 5.03
C ASP A 49 -7.68 -17.69 4.33
N TYR A 50 -7.44 -18.76 5.10
CA TYR A 50 -7.26 -20.11 4.57
C TYR A 50 -8.58 -20.78 4.15
N GLY A 51 -9.72 -20.08 4.29
CA GLY A 51 -11.03 -20.52 3.80
C GLY A 51 -11.74 -21.55 4.67
N SER A 52 -11.17 -21.92 5.83
CA SER A 52 -11.88 -22.72 6.83
C SER A 52 -11.44 -22.38 8.25
N VAL A 53 -12.34 -22.61 9.20
CA VAL A 53 -12.10 -22.40 10.64
C VAL A 53 -10.91 -23.22 11.12
N GLU A 54 -10.82 -24.49 10.72
CA GLU A 54 -9.75 -25.41 11.13
C GLU A 54 -8.38 -24.91 10.63
N ARG A 55 -8.30 -24.50 9.37
CA ARG A 55 -7.05 -23.99 8.79
C ARG A 55 -6.64 -22.68 9.41
N ASN A 56 -7.59 -21.77 9.66
CA ASN A 56 -7.31 -20.52 10.33
C ASN A 56 -6.88 -20.74 11.78
N ARG A 57 -7.50 -21.68 12.52
CA ARG A 57 -7.08 -22.06 13.86
C ARG A 57 -5.67 -22.64 13.88
N ARG A 58 -5.31 -23.46 12.90
CA ARG A 58 -3.95 -24.01 12.79
C ARG A 58 -2.92 -22.90 12.56
N ALA A 59 -3.26 -21.91 11.71
CA ALA A 59 -2.33 -20.82 11.36
C ALA A 59 -2.25 -19.73 12.44
N TYR A 60 -3.37 -19.39 13.07
CA TYR A 60 -3.50 -18.19 13.90
C TYR A 60 -4.02 -18.44 15.32
N GLY A 61 -4.37 -19.67 15.68
CA GLY A 61 -5.01 -20.00 16.96
C GLY A 61 -6.48 -19.54 17.06
N ARG A 62 -7.08 -19.00 16.00
CA ARG A 62 -8.44 -18.43 15.97
C ARG A 62 -9.19 -18.73 14.67
N ALA A 63 -10.53 -18.69 14.75
CA ALA A 63 -11.42 -19.06 13.64
C ALA A 63 -11.33 -18.12 12.42
N ARG A 64 -10.97 -16.85 12.66
CA ARG A 64 -10.86 -15.81 11.62
C ARG A 64 -9.45 -15.26 11.58
N PRO A 65 -8.98 -14.79 10.40
CA PRO A 65 -7.68 -14.13 10.30
C PRO A 65 -7.60 -12.91 11.22
N PRO A 66 -6.43 -12.64 11.83
CA PRO A 66 -6.19 -11.42 12.58
C PRO A 66 -6.34 -10.17 11.71
N ASP A 67 -6.94 -9.12 12.25
CA ASP A 67 -6.90 -7.78 11.69
C ASP A 67 -5.53 -7.16 11.97
N VAL A 68 -4.78 -6.83 10.92
CA VAL A 68 -3.44 -6.26 11.04
C VAL A 68 -3.49 -4.86 11.62
N GLY A 69 -4.49 -4.06 11.21
CA GLY A 69 -4.67 -2.71 11.70
C GLY A 69 -4.96 -2.60 13.19
N SER A 70 -5.45 -3.69 13.83
CA SER A 70 -5.65 -3.71 15.29
C SER A 70 -4.36 -3.85 16.10
N SER A 71 -3.22 -4.05 15.44
CA SER A 71 -1.92 -4.27 16.08
C SER A 71 -0.91 -3.15 15.81
N TYR A 72 -1.36 -2.00 15.31
CA TYR A 72 -0.50 -0.86 15.01
C TYR A 72 0.17 -0.26 16.25
N TRP A 73 -0.42 -0.41 17.43
CA TRP A 73 0.18 -0.02 18.71
C TRP A 73 1.55 -0.68 18.99
N ARG A 74 1.93 -1.72 18.22
CA ARG A 74 3.24 -2.38 18.30
C ARG A 74 4.33 -1.67 17.49
N VAL A 75 3.96 -0.67 16.71
CA VAL A 75 4.90 0.14 15.95
C VAL A 75 5.45 1.20 16.90
N ASP A 76 6.73 1.09 17.21
CA ASP A 76 7.46 1.93 18.16
C ASP A 76 8.43 2.91 17.50
N VAL A 77 8.30 3.07 16.19
CA VAL A 77 9.07 4.02 15.38
C VAL A 77 8.13 5.03 14.71
N PRO A 78 8.59 6.24 14.40
CA PRO A 78 7.82 7.20 13.61
C PRO A 78 7.44 6.62 12.24
N VAL A 79 6.23 6.90 11.79
CA VAL A 79 5.70 6.45 10.50
C VAL A 79 5.36 7.66 9.64
N ASP A 80 5.91 7.73 8.44
CA ASP A 80 5.56 8.74 7.46
C ASP A 80 4.76 8.11 6.32
N LEU A 81 3.47 8.42 6.22
CA LEU A 81 2.58 7.93 5.17
C LEU A 81 2.52 8.93 4.02
N VAL A 82 2.59 8.42 2.80
CA VAL A 82 2.42 9.23 1.58
C VAL A 82 1.34 8.62 0.69
N ALA A 83 0.59 9.47 0.01
CA ALA A 83 -0.43 9.06 -0.95
C ALA A 83 -0.42 9.96 -2.19
N GLY A 84 -0.80 9.40 -3.32
CA GLY A 84 -1.01 10.15 -4.56
C GLY A 84 -2.49 10.38 -4.80
N THR A 85 -2.88 11.61 -5.15
CA THR A 85 -4.31 11.94 -5.36
C THR A 85 -4.90 11.26 -6.60
N ASN A 86 -4.05 10.78 -7.52
CA ASN A 86 -4.45 10.04 -8.73
C ASN A 86 -4.06 8.54 -8.67
N ASP A 87 -3.72 8.03 -7.49
CA ASP A 87 -3.39 6.60 -7.34
C ASP A 87 -4.67 5.77 -7.42
N GLY A 88 -4.85 5.10 -8.56
CA GLY A 88 -5.98 4.21 -8.80
C GLY A 88 -5.77 2.78 -8.31
N ILE A 89 -4.59 2.47 -7.74
CA ILE A 89 -4.27 1.15 -7.19
C ILE A 89 -4.41 1.18 -5.67
N ILE A 90 -3.80 2.19 -5.03
CA ILE A 90 -3.92 2.44 -3.60
C ILE A 90 -4.51 3.83 -3.40
N ALA A 91 -5.83 3.87 -3.37
CA ALA A 91 -6.56 5.12 -3.24
C ALA A 91 -6.17 5.86 -1.95
N PRO A 92 -6.05 7.21 -1.99
CA PRO A 92 -5.65 8.00 -0.83
C PRO A 92 -6.58 7.80 0.39
N GLU A 93 -7.84 7.46 0.16
CA GLU A 93 -8.81 7.13 1.22
C GLU A 93 -8.35 5.92 2.05
N ASN A 94 -7.76 4.91 1.41
CA ASN A 94 -7.22 3.75 2.12
C ASN A 94 -6.03 4.15 3.00
N VAL A 95 -5.15 5.04 2.52
CA VAL A 95 -4.01 5.53 3.30
C VAL A 95 -4.48 6.39 4.47
N ARG A 96 -5.52 7.21 4.28
CA ARG A 96 -6.14 7.99 5.38
C ARG A 96 -6.76 7.10 6.45
N GLU A 97 -7.38 5.96 6.06
CA GLU A 97 -7.88 4.99 7.04
C GLU A 97 -6.74 4.41 7.90
N HIS A 98 -5.58 4.09 7.28
CA HIS A 98 -4.41 3.67 8.02
C HIS A 98 -3.89 4.77 8.95
N LEU A 99 -3.86 6.03 8.49
CA LEU A 99 -3.50 7.18 9.32
C LEU A 99 -4.38 7.28 10.57
N HIS A 100 -5.71 7.16 10.40
CA HIS A 100 -6.65 7.18 11.53
C HIS A 100 -6.37 6.05 12.52
N ARG A 101 -6.12 4.84 12.02
CA ARG A 101 -5.82 3.67 12.87
C ARG A 101 -4.50 3.81 13.62
N PHE A 102 -3.45 4.34 12.98
CA PHE A 102 -2.18 4.63 13.65
C PHE A 102 -2.38 5.64 14.78
N LYS A 103 -3.02 6.78 14.47
CA LYS A 103 -3.29 7.82 15.47
C LYS A 103 -4.13 7.32 16.64
N SER A 104 -5.17 6.54 16.37
CA SER A 104 -6.05 6.00 17.42
C SER A 104 -5.35 5.04 18.39
N GLN A 105 -4.20 4.49 17.98
CA GLN A 105 -3.39 3.59 18.77
C GLN A 105 -2.10 4.24 19.33
N GLY A 106 -2.00 5.58 19.25
CA GLY A 106 -0.92 6.36 19.85
C GLY A 106 0.42 6.29 19.12
N VAL A 107 0.42 5.84 17.86
CA VAL A 107 1.64 5.80 17.04
C VAL A 107 1.94 7.20 16.52
N ASP A 108 3.23 7.59 16.59
CA ASP A 108 3.71 8.82 15.96
C ASP A 108 3.65 8.66 14.44
N VAL A 109 2.68 9.34 13.80
CA VAL A 109 2.44 9.20 12.37
C VAL A 109 2.21 10.55 11.71
N SER A 110 2.93 10.80 10.64
CA SER A 110 2.70 11.91 9.72
C SER A 110 2.05 11.43 8.43
N TYR A 111 1.44 12.37 7.69
CA TYR A 111 0.77 12.07 6.43
C TYR A 111 0.92 13.21 5.44
N ARG A 112 1.21 12.86 4.17
CA ARG A 112 1.28 13.82 3.07
C ARG A 112 0.68 13.25 1.79
N GLU A 113 -0.14 14.07 1.12
CA GLU A 113 -0.64 13.79 -0.23
C GLU A 113 0.20 14.54 -1.28
N PHE A 114 0.47 13.86 -2.39
CA PHE A 114 1.10 14.44 -3.57
C PHE A 114 0.06 14.61 -4.66
N ASP A 115 -0.20 15.87 -5.01
CA ASP A 115 -1.19 16.20 -6.03
C ASP A 115 -0.83 15.59 -7.39
N ARG A 116 -1.84 14.98 -8.03
CA ARG A 116 -1.76 14.32 -9.33
C ARG A 116 -0.73 13.19 -9.45
N PHE A 117 -0.22 12.66 -8.33
CA PHE A 117 0.61 11.47 -8.33
C PHE A 117 -0.26 10.22 -8.47
N GLY A 118 0.07 9.36 -9.43
CA GLY A 118 -0.41 7.99 -9.53
C GLY A 118 0.53 7.02 -8.82
N HIS A 119 0.20 5.73 -8.84
CA HIS A 119 0.93 4.70 -8.11
C HIS A 119 2.42 4.63 -8.44
N VAL A 120 2.75 4.67 -9.73
CA VAL A 120 4.13 4.52 -10.18
C VAL A 120 4.95 5.81 -10.11
N ASP A 121 4.31 6.97 -9.89
CA ASP A 121 5.02 8.25 -9.78
C ASP A 121 5.97 8.30 -8.60
N PHE A 122 5.67 7.60 -7.51
CA PHE A 122 6.56 7.49 -6.35
C PHE A 122 7.90 6.81 -6.67
N THR A 123 7.94 6.00 -7.72
CA THR A 123 9.15 5.28 -8.15
C THR A 123 9.82 5.93 -9.35
N PHE A 124 9.06 6.47 -10.29
CA PHE A 124 9.57 6.86 -11.59
C PHE A 124 9.47 8.35 -11.92
N ALA A 125 8.61 9.11 -11.26
CA ALA A 125 8.48 10.51 -11.54
C ALA A 125 9.66 11.31 -10.93
N PRO A 126 10.38 12.11 -11.70
CA PRO A 126 11.36 13.04 -11.16
C PRO A 126 10.63 14.16 -10.41
N SER A 127 10.65 14.10 -9.09
CA SER A 127 9.96 15.07 -8.25
C SER A 127 10.84 15.54 -7.10
N ASP A 128 11.36 16.76 -7.21
CA ASP A 128 12.10 17.40 -6.13
C ASP A 128 11.28 17.53 -4.84
N ALA A 129 9.97 17.70 -4.96
CA ALA A 129 9.10 17.80 -3.80
C ALA A 129 9.02 16.47 -3.02
N LEU A 130 8.95 15.35 -3.74
CA LEU A 130 8.99 14.01 -3.14
C LEU A 130 10.35 13.74 -2.51
N ILE A 131 11.43 14.00 -3.24
CA ILE A 131 12.80 13.78 -2.77
C ILE A 131 13.05 14.60 -1.50
N ARG A 132 12.74 15.90 -1.50
CA ARG A 132 12.88 16.75 -0.31
C ARG A 132 12.04 16.27 0.86
N HIS A 133 10.83 15.76 0.59
CA HIS A 133 9.99 15.20 1.64
C HIS A 133 10.63 13.96 2.27
N ILE A 134 11.11 13.00 1.45
CA ILE A 134 11.78 11.80 1.95
C ILE A 134 12.99 12.17 2.82
N PHE A 135 13.84 13.08 2.35
CA PHE A 135 14.98 13.53 3.15
C PHE A 135 14.56 14.22 4.45
N SER A 136 13.49 15.01 4.44
CA SER A 136 12.98 15.64 5.67
C SER A 136 12.46 14.63 6.68
N CYS A 137 11.96 13.48 6.24
CA CYS A 137 11.53 12.39 7.12
C CYS A 137 12.71 11.61 7.70
N LEU A 138 13.75 11.38 6.90
CA LEU A 138 14.94 10.63 7.31
C LEU A 138 15.89 11.41 8.25
N LEU A 139 15.80 12.74 8.27
CA LEU A 139 16.65 13.63 9.06
C LEU A 139 15.98 14.10 10.36
N LYS A 140 14.83 13.59 10.70
CA LYS A 140 14.15 13.82 12.00
C LYS A 140 14.79 12.94 13.06
#